data_31391cdca71a56748270db2e1c56763b
#
_entry.id   31391cdca71a56748270db2e1c56763b
#
_cell.length_a   1.000
_cell.length_b   1.000
_cell.length_c   1.000
_cell.angle_alpha   90.00
_cell.angle_beta   90.00
_cell.angle_gamma   90.00
#
_symmetry.space_group_name_H-M   'P 1'
#
loop_
_entity.id
_entity.type
_entity.pdbx_description
1 polymer ?
#
loop_
_entity_poly.entity_id
_entity_poly.type
_entity_poly.pdbx_seq_one_letter_code
_entity_poly.pdbx_strand_id
1 'polypeptide(L)'
;MTSHKQKHVVHWFRKGLRLHDQPALREGLQGATTLRCVFILDPWFAGSSNVGINKWRFLLQCLENLDSNLRKLNSCLFVIRGQPADVFPRLFKLWKTTHLTFEKDPEPYGRIRDHNTATMAQENGVTVISRTSHTLYRLEKIVQKNGNKSPLTYKQFQNILANMEPPPPPQPRLTLEDMGSCYTPISDDHDEKYGVPTLEELGFDTENLKPPVWIGGETEALARLERHLERKAWVASFGRPKMTPQSLLPSQTGLSPYLRFGCLSARLFYQELTELYRKIKKVNPPLSLHGQILWREFFYCAATNNPKFDHMIGNSMCVQIPWDTNSEALAKWTNGQTGFPWIDAIMTQLREEGWIHHVARHAVACFLTRGDLWISWEEGMKVFDELLLDADWSVNAGSWMWLSCSSFFQQFFHLYCPVRFGRKADPNGDYIRRYLPVLKNFPTKYIHEPWIAPEKVQIAAKCVIGKDYPMPMVNHQEVSHINLERMKQVYQQLSHYRGASMYSSSHNQQTNQRESDDGYPKNVKRRAVEYPEDSGQVQKRDNTMK
;
A
#
# COMPACT_ATOMS: atom_id res chain seq x y z
N MET A 1 39.18 -0.32 -39.05
CA MET A 1 38.95 0.03 -37.61
C MET A 1 37.49 0.39 -37.47
N THR A 2 36.65 -0.51 -37.02
CA THR A 2 35.26 -0.21 -36.71
C THR A 2 35.25 0.70 -35.51
N SER A 3 34.89 1.98 -35.71
CA SER A 3 34.64 2.93 -34.63
C SER A 3 33.60 2.30 -33.69
N HIS A 4 34.02 1.78 -32.56
CA HIS A 4 33.10 1.36 -31.51
C HIS A 4 32.30 2.59 -31.09
N LYS A 5 31.04 2.66 -31.53
CA LYS A 5 30.13 3.76 -31.18
C LYS A 5 29.99 3.78 -29.66
N GLN A 6 30.45 4.85 -29.01
CA GLN A 6 30.40 4.99 -27.56
C GLN A 6 28.96 4.85 -27.07
N LYS A 7 28.76 4.11 -25.99
CA LYS A 7 27.44 3.86 -25.37
C LYS A 7 27.31 4.76 -24.13
N HIS A 8 26.45 5.76 -24.21
CA HIS A 8 26.15 6.70 -23.12
C HIS A 8 24.78 6.41 -22.57
N VAL A 9 24.71 5.92 -21.32
CA VAL A 9 23.50 5.42 -20.69
C VAL A 9 22.99 6.43 -19.67
N VAL A 10 21.69 6.70 -19.73
CA VAL A 10 20.92 7.35 -18.67
C VAL A 10 19.99 6.33 -18.06
N HIS A 11 20.10 6.09 -16.75
CA HIS A 11 19.15 5.28 -16.02
C HIS A 11 18.20 6.15 -15.21
N TRP A 12 16.91 6.01 -15.46
CA TRP A 12 15.86 6.81 -14.83
C TRP A 12 15.22 6.06 -13.67
N PHE A 13 15.53 6.48 -12.45
CA PHE A 13 14.88 6.03 -11.23
C PHE A 13 13.54 6.76 -11.01
N ARG A 14 12.52 6.05 -10.56
CA ARG A 14 11.22 6.58 -10.10
C ARG A 14 10.79 5.84 -8.83
N LYS A 15 10.13 4.69 -8.99
CA LYS A 15 10.09 3.61 -8.01
C LYS A 15 11.37 2.79 -8.14
N GLY A 16 11.55 1.76 -7.33
CA GLY A 16 12.73 0.90 -7.46
C GLY A 16 14.03 1.60 -7.04
N LEU A 17 14.00 2.37 -5.94
CA LEU A 17 15.13 3.13 -5.42
C LEU A 17 16.15 2.20 -4.73
N ARG A 18 16.78 1.34 -5.51
CA ARG A 18 17.71 0.30 -5.07
C ARG A 18 18.70 -0.07 -6.15
N LEU A 19 19.80 -0.74 -5.78
CA LEU A 19 20.83 -1.28 -6.68
C LEU A 19 20.79 -2.81 -6.80
N HIS A 20 20.06 -3.53 -5.93
CA HIS A 20 19.75 -4.94 -6.12
C HIS A 20 18.53 -5.09 -7.02
N ASP A 21 18.47 -6.19 -7.75
CA ASP A 21 17.33 -6.53 -8.63
C ASP A 21 16.92 -5.39 -9.56
N GLN A 22 17.91 -4.84 -10.28
CA GLN A 22 17.74 -3.78 -11.28
C GLN A 22 18.12 -4.25 -12.68
N PRO A 23 17.30 -5.08 -13.32
CA PRO A 23 17.64 -5.70 -14.60
C PRO A 23 17.83 -4.67 -15.73
N ALA A 24 17.04 -3.59 -15.78
CA ALA A 24 17.19 -2.56 -16.79
C ALA A 24 18.52 -1.80 -16.67
N LEU A 25 18.94 -1.47 -15.44
CA LEU A 25 20.23 -0.83 -15.19
C LEU A 25 21.39 -1.77 -15.52
N ARG A 26 21.33 -3.02 -15.09
CA ARG A 26 22.38 -4.04 -15.36
C ARG A 26 22.54 -4.27 -16.86
N GLU A 27 21.47 -4.36 -17.61
CA GLU A 27 21.51 -4.51 -19.08
C GLU A 27 22.06 -3.24 -19.75
N GLY A 28 21.69 -2.06 -19.23
CA GLY A 28 22.22 -0.78 -19.69
C GLY A 28 23.74 -0.69 -19.55
N LEU A 29 24.29 -1.17 -18.45
CA LEU A 29 25.73 -1.15 -18.17
C LEU A 29 26.56 -2.01 -19.12
N GLN A 30 26.00 -3.04 -19.75
CA GLN A 30 26.73 -3.90 -20.66
C GLN A 30 27.32 -3.10 -21.83
N GLY A 31 28.65 -2.99 -21.88
CA GLY A 31 29.36 -2.23 -22.90
C GLY A 31 29.17 -0.72 -22.83
N ALA A 32 28.69 -0.19 -21.71
CA ALA A 32 28.53 1.24 -21.52
C ALA A 32 29.87 1.95 -21.33
N THR A 33 30.02 3.12 -21.98
CA THR A 33 31.13 4.04 -21.78
C THR A 33 30.86 4.94 -20.58
N THR A 34 29.67 5.53 -20.51
CA THR A 34 29.23 6.36 -19.39
C THR A 34 27.87 5.97 -18.88
N LEU A 35 27.66 6.12 -17.57
CA LEU A 35 26.38 5.98 -16.89
C LEU A 35 26.03 7.28 -16.14
N ARG A 36 24.79 7.71 -16.23
CA ARG A 36 24.21 8.72 -15.35
C ARG A 36 22.89 8.21 -14.78
N CYS A 37 22.83 8.11 -13.46
CA CYS A 37 21.62 7.74 -12.72
C CYS A 37 20.82 8.99 -12.41
N VAL A 38 19.59 9.08 -12.87
CA VAL A 38 18.75 10.29 -12.81
C VAL A 38 17.48 10.02 -12.01
N PHE A 39 17.11 10.96 -11.16
CA PHE A 39 15.79 11.06 -10.56
C PHE A 39 15.17 12.41 -10.92
N ILE A 40 13.97 12.42 -11.50
CA ILE A 40 13.30 13.66 -11.87
C ILE A 40 12.29 14.02 -10.79
N LEU A 41 12.51 15.17 -10.12
CA LEU A 41 11.54 15.80 -9.25
C LEU A 41 10.55 16.58 -10.10
N ASP A 42 9.41 15.96 -10.40
CA ASP A 42 8.34 16.60 -11.14
C ASP A 42 7.65 17.66 -10.26
N PRO A 43 7.60 18.95 -10.67
CA PRO A 43 6.94 20.01 -9.93
C PRO A 43 5.44 19.74 -9.70
N TRP A 44 4.80 19.02 -10.62
CA TRP A 44 3.39 18.65 -10.45
C TRP A 44 3.22 17.70 -9.26
N PHE A 45 4.13 16.76 -9.07
CA PHE A 45 4.16 15.89 -7.91
C PHE A 45 4.61 16.64 -6.64
N ALA A 46 5.63 17.51 -6.77
CA ALA A 46 6.17 18.31 -5.68
C ALA A 46 5.23 19.43 -5.23
N GLY A 47 4.39 19.95 -6.12
CA GLY A 47 3.41 20.99 -5.81
C GLY A 47 2.05 20.46 -5.34
N SER A 48 1.84 19.14 -5.34
CA SER A 48 0.58 18.57 -4.91
C SER A 48 0.48 18.62 -3.38
N SER A 49 -0.56 19.26 -2.86
CA SER A 49 -0.96 19.20 -1.44
C SER A 49 -1.28 17.78 -0.95
N ASN A 50 -1.21 16.80 -1.84
CA ASN A 50 -1.59 15.41 -1.61
C ASN A 50 -0.42 14.53 -1.16
N VAL A 51 0.73 15.10 -0.83
CA VAL A 51 1.90 14.34 -0.34
C VAL A 51 2.36 14.92 0.99
N GLY A 52 2.15 14.17 2.07
CA GLY A 52 2.51 14.59 3.43
C GLY A 52 4.02 14.65 3.66
N ILE A 53 4.43 15.42 4.66
CA ILE A 53 5.84 15.65 5.00
C ILE A 53 6.59 14.34 5.29
N ASN A 54 5.94 13.34 5.90
CA ASN A 54 6.57 12.05 6.19
C ASN A 54 6.91 11.28 4.90
N LYS A 55 6.06 11.35 3.87
CA LYS A 55 6.33 10.74 2.55
C LYS A 55 7.50 11.43 1.86
N TRP A 56 7.53 12.76 1.89
CA TRP A 56 8.64 13.53 1.33
C TRP A 56 9.94 13.20 2.05
N ARG A 57 9.95 13.25 3.38
CA ARG A 57 11.13 12.91 4.17
C ARG A 57 11.65 11.51 3.87
N PHE A 58 10.76 10.53 3.80
CA PHE A 58 11.13 9.15 3.46
C PHE A 58 11.70 9.04 2.04
N LEU A 59 11.10 9.73 1.06
CA LEU A 59 11.61 9.77 -0.31
C LEU A 59 13.01 10.39 -0.37
N LEU A 60 13.22 11.54 0.27
CA LEU A 60 14.53 12.20 0.28
C LEU A 60 15.60 11.31 0.93
N GLN A 61 15.30 10.63 2.02
CA GLN A 61 16.19 9.64 2.64
C GLN A 61 16.49 8.47 1.69
N CYS A 62 15.52 8.02 0.91
CA CYS A 62 15.74 7.00 -0.12
C CYS A 62 16.70 7.49 -1.20
N LEU A 63 16.57 8.73 -1.65
CA LEU A 63 17.45 9.32 -2.65
C LEU A 63 18.87 9.54 -2.11
N GLU A 64 19.03 10.05 -0.89
CA GLU A 64 20.32 10.20 -0.20
C GLU A 64 21.02 8.84 -0.04
N ASN A 65 20.29 7.81 0.37
CA ASN A 65 20.83 6.47 0.49
C ASN A 65 21.22 5.87 -0.87
N LEU A 66 20.43 6.11 -1.91
CA LEU A 66 20.73 5.68 -3.27
C LEU A 66 21.99 6.39 -3.79
N ASP A 67 22.12 7.71 -3.60
CA ASP A 67 23.32 8.47 -3.97
C ASP A 67 24.55 7.96 -3.23
N SER A 68 24.45 7.77 -1.91
CA SER A 68 25.54 7.20 -1.10
C SER A 68 25.98 5.81 -1.60
N ASN A 69 25.03 4.97 -2.01
CA ASN A 69 25.34 3.65 -2.55
C ASN A 69 25.94 3.72 -3.97
N LEU A 70 25.50 4.65 -4.80
CA LEU A 70 26.11 4.91 -6.12
C LEU A 70 27.54 5.44 -6.00
N ARG A 71 27.82 6.30 -5.02
CA ARG A 71 29.18 6.83 -4.76
C ARG A 71 30.17 5.71 -4.41
N LYS A 72 29.72 4.63 -3.75
CA LYS A 72 30.54 3.42 -3.53
C LYS A 72 30.88 2.67 -4.82
N LEU A 73 30.16 2.95 -5.89
CA LEU A 73 30.40 2.42 -7.24
C LEU A 73 31.08 3.44 -8.16
N ASN A 74 31.69 4.49 -7.61
CA ASN A 74 32.30 5.62 -8.36
C ASN A 74 31.29 6.31 -9.30
N SER A 75 30.03 6.37 -8.88
CA SER A 75 28.95 7.03 -9.57
C SER A 75 28.20 7.97 -8.63
N CYS A 76 27.14 8.63 -9.08
CA CYS A 76 26.29 9.48 -8.25
C CYS A 76 24.89 9.58 -8.83
N LEU A 77 23.98 10.14 -8.03
CA LEU A 77 22.61 10.43 -8.43
C LEU A 77 22.51 11.87 -8.94
N PHE A 78 21.82 12.05 -10.06
CA PHE A 78 21.46 13.36 -10.61
C PHE A 78 19.99 13.63 -10.31
N VAL A 79 19.71 14.47 -9.31
CA VAL A 79 18.34 14.90 -9.00
C VAL A 79 18.03 16.15 -9.81
N ILE A 80 17.04 16.06 -10.69
CA ILE A 80 16.73 17.13 -11.65
C ILE A 80 15.29 17.56 -11.49
N ARG A 81 15.05 18.85 -11.33
CA ARG A 81 13.71 19.44 -11.24
C ARG A 81 13.12 19.66 -12.63
N GLY A 82 11.88 19.29 -12.83
CA GLY A 82 11.14 19.50 -14.08
C GLY A 82 10.28 18.30 -14.46
N GLN A 83 9.58 18.44 -15.59
CA GLN A 83 8.81 17.34 -16.14
C GLN A 83 9.68 16.46 -17.05
N PRO A 84 9.46 15.13 -17.07
CA PRO A 84 10.24 14.23 -17.94
C PRO A 84 10.24 14.64 -19.41
N ALA A 85 9.10 15.15 -19.92
CA ALA A 85 8.97 15.61 -21.31
C ALA A 85 9.90 16.76 -21.67
N ASP A 86 10.21 17.65 -20.72
CA ASP A 86 11.08 18.81 -20.92
C ASP A 86 12.55 18.51 -20.58
N VAL A 87 12.74 17.67 -19.55
CA VAL A 87 14.08 17.36 -19.03
C VAL A 87 14.85 16.44 -19.97
N PHE A 88 14.26 15.34 -20.42
CA PHE A 88 14.98 14.33 -21.19
C PHE A 88 15.54 14.83 -22.53
N PRO A 89 14.82 15.59 -23.38
CA PRO A 89 15.40 16.08 -24.64
C PRO A 89 16.66 16.91 -24.43
N ARG A 90 16.71 17.73 -23.35
CA ARG A 90 17.89 18.51 -22.98
C ARG A 90 19.04 17.61 -22.55
N LEU A 91 18.76 16.60 -21.71
CA LEU A 91 19.77 15.67 -21.23
C LEU A 91 20.33 14.79 -22.34
N PHE A 92 19.49 14.34 -23.26
CA PHE A 92 19.93 13.53 -24.40
C PHE A 92 20.92 14.29 -25.26
N LYS A 93 20.65 15.55 -25.53
CA LYS A 93 21.56 16.44 -26.27
C LYS A 93 22.83 16.75 -25.48
N LEU A 94 22.69 17.17 -24.23
CA LEU A 94 23.81 17.59 -23.38
C LEU A 94 24.80 16.45 -23.13
N TRP A 95 24.29 15.24 -22.85
CA TRP A 95 25.10 14.09 -22.49
C TRP A 95 25.37 13.14 -23.64
N LYS A 96 24.91 13.48 -24.86
CA LYS A 96 25.00 12.62 -26.05
C LYS A 96 24.46 11.22 -25.78
N THR A 97 23.36 11.16 -25.06
CA THR A 97 22.74 9.92 -24.58
C THR A 97 22.39 8.99 -25.76
N THR A 98 22.80 7.75 -25.68
CA THR A 98 22.47 6.71 -26.67
C THR A 98 21.42 5.71 -26.18
N HIS A 99 21.35 5.53 -24.87
CA HIS A 99 20.44 4.57 -24.23
C HIS A 99 19.76 5.19 -23.00
N LEU A 100 18.44 5.01 -22.92
CA LEU A 100 17.63 5.30 -21.74
C LEU A 100 17.14 3.99 -21.15
N THR A 101 17.40 3.77 -19.86
CA THR A 101 16.98 2.55 -19.17
C THR A 101 16.10 2.88 -17.98
N PHE A 102 15.08 2.04 -17.70
CA PHE A 102 14.22 2.22 -16.53
C PHE A 102 13.42 0.96 -16.19
N GLU A 103 12.94 0.89 -14.95
CA GLU A 103 11.97 -0.10 -14.50
C GLU A 103 10.58 0.25 -15.04
N LYS A 104 9.84 -0.72 -15.63
CA LYS A 104 8.47 -0.49 -16.09
C LYS A 104 7.54 -0.20 -14.91
N ASP A 105 6.72 0.82 -15.07
CA ASP A 105 5.65 1.09 -14.11
C ASP A 105 4.44 0.18 -14.40
N PRO A 106 3.91 -0.54 -13.40
CA PRO A 106 2.75 -1.42 -13.59
C PRO A 106 1.40 -0.68 -13.60
N GLU A 107 1.35 0.59 -13.17
CA GLU A 107 0.14 1.35 -13.00
C GLU A 107 -0.24 2.13 -14.27
N PRO A 108 -1.54 2.36 -14.57
CA PRO A 108 -1.99 2.94 -15.83
C PRO A 108 -1.32 4.27 -16.19
N TYR A 109 -1.29 5.22 -15.26
CA TYR A 109 -0.64 6.51 -15.47
C TYR A 109 0.85 6.37 -15.76
N GLY A 110 1.54 5.56 -14.97
CA GLY A 110 2.97 5.30 -15.15
C GLY A 110 3.27 4.62 -16.49
N ARG A 111 2.40 3.72 -16.94
CA ARG A 111 2.53 3.06 -18.25
C ARG A 111 2.40 4.06 -19.41
N ILE A 112 1.45 4.99 -19.32
CA ILE A 112 1.28 6.07 -20.32
C ILE A 112 2.52 6.96 -20.33
N ARG A 113 2.98 7.41 -19.17
CA ARG A 113 4.20 8.22 -19.04
C ARG A 113 5.42 7.49 -19.60
N ASP A 114 5.59 6.21 -19.30
CA ASP A 114 6.69 5.39 -19.79
C ASP A 114 6.64 5.23 -21.32
N HIS A 115 5.45 5.03 -21.88
CA HIS A 115 5.25 4.98 -23.32
C HIS A 115 5.61 6.30 -24.01
N ASN A 116 5.10 7.41 -23.51
CA ASN A 116 5.38 8.74 -24.06
C ASN A 116 6.87 9.07 -23.99
N THR A 117 7.52 8.75 -22.85
CA THR A 117 8.96 8.96 -22.68
C THR A 117 9.78 8.07 -23.64
N ALA A 118 9.36 6.81 -23.82
CA ALA A 118 10.04 5.91 -24.75
C ALA A 118 9.91 6.38 -26.21
N THR A 119 8.75 6.83 -26.62
CA THR A 119 8.51 7.39 -27.97
C THR A 119 9.38 8.61 -28.20
N MET A 120 9.37 9.57 -27.28
CA MET A 120 10.22 10.76 -27.33
C MET A 120 11.73 10.42 -27.39
N ALA A 121 12.17 9.43 -26.62
CA ALA A 121 13.57 8.99 -26.64
C ALA A 121 13.95 8.42 -28.01
N GLN A 122 13.08 7.59 -28.60
CA GLN A 122 13.28 7.01 -29.94
C GLN A 122 13.32 8.08 -31.04
N GLU A 123 12.45 9.09 -30.96
CA GLU A 123 12.45 10.25 -31.87
C GLU A 123 13.77 11.06 -31.78
N ASN A 124 14.43 11.05 -30.63
CA ASN A 124 15.75 11.64 -30.41
C ASN A 124 16.92 10.67 -30.70
N GLY A 125 16.66 9.51 -31.31
CA GLY A 125 17.67 8.52 -31.66
C GLY A 125 18.23 7.75 -30.45
N VAL A 126 17.53 7.74 -29.31
CA VAL A 126 17.93 7.07 -28.08
C VAL A 126 17.25 5.71 -27.96
N THR A 127 18.04 4.65 -27.79
CA THR A 127 17.53 3.30 -27.58
C THR A 127 16.96 3.17 -26.16
N VAL A 128 15.78 2.56 -26.03
CA VAL A 128 15.10 2.38 -24.74
C VAL A 128 15.18 0.92 -24.28
N ILE A 129 15.63 0.72 -23.03
CA ILE A 129 15.65 -0.56 -22.36
C ILE A 129 14.78 -0.45 -21.11
N SER A 130 13.65 -1.16 -21.10
CA SER A 130 12.76 -1.19 -19.94
C SER A 130 12.49 -2.63 -19.50
N ARG A 131 12.49 -2.87 -18.18
CA ARG A 131 12.32 -4.22 -17.61
C ARG A 131 11.35 -4.17 -16.42
N THR A 132 10.63 -5.27 -16.22
CA THR A 132 9.73 -5.44 -15.06
C THR A 132 10.55 -5.93 -13.87
N SER A 133 10.49 -5.19 -12.76
CA SER A 133 11.11 -5.57 -11.48
C SER A 133 10.37 -5.05 -10.25
N HIS A 134 9.34 -4.22 -10.43
CA HIS A 134 8.51 -3.73 -9.33
C HIS A 134 7.48 -4.77 -8.86
N THR A 135 7.01 -5.61 -9.76
CA THR A 135 6.08 -6.73 -9.52
C THR A 135 6.81 -8.07 -9.62
N LEU A 136 6.21 -9.13 -9.07
CA LEU A 136 6.74 -10.49 -9.17
C LEU A 136 6.75 -10.97 -10.62
N TYR A 137 5.64 -10.72 -11.32
CA TYR A 137 5.41 -11.15 -12.68
C TYR A 137 5.26 -9.97 -13.64
N ARG A 138 5.38 -10.24 -14.90
CA ARG A 138 4.84 -9.35 -15.94
C ARG A 138 3.33 -9.50 -15.93
N LEU A 139 2.63 -8.45 -15.50
CA LEU A 139 1.18 -8.48 -15.30
C LEU A 139 0.41 -8.78 -16.60
N GLU A 140 0.96 -8.37 -17.74
CA GLU A 140 0.40 -8.67 -19.05
C GLU A 140 0.27 -10.18 -19.31
N LYS A 141 1.23 -10.99 -18.81
CA LYS A 141 1.16 -12.46 -18.93
C LYS A 141 0.01 -13.05 -18.12
N ILE A 142 -0.27 -12.50 -16.93
CA ILE A 142 -1.39 -12.94 -16.10
C ILE A 142 -2.71 -12.59 -16.80
N VAL A 143 -2.83 -11.37 -17.31
CA VAL A 143 -4.01 -10.88 -18.03
C VAL A 143 -4.26 -11.71 -19.30
N GLN A 144 -3.22 -12.01 -20.08
CA GLN A 144 -3.31 -12.87 -21.28
C GLN A 144 -3.82 -14.28 -20.93
N LYS A 145 -3.29 -14.89 -19.87
CA LYS A 145 -3.75 -16.22 -19.41
C LYS A 145 -5.21 -16.21 -18.89
N ASN A 146 -5.74 -15.05 -18.57
CA ASN A 146 -7.13 -14.85 -18.17
C ASN A 146 -8.01 -14.30 -19.30
N GLY A 147 -7.70 -14.61 -20.54
CA GLY A 147 -8.49 -14.18 -21.70
C GLY A 147 -8.46 -12.67 -21.95
N ASN A 148 -7.32 -12.04 -21.71
CA ASN A 148 -7.06 -10.60 -21.83
C ASN A 148 -7.90 -9.72 -20.87
N LYS A 149 -8.33 -10.29 -19.76
CA LYS A 149 -9.06 -9.58 -18.71
C LYS A 149 -8.31 -9.71 -17.39
N SER A 150 -8.34 -8.65 -16.59
CA SER A 150 -7.82 -8.72 -15.21
C SER A 150 -8.64 -9.72 -14.37
N PRO A 151 -8.01 -10.53 -13.50
CA PRO A 151 -8.74 -11.41 -12.60
C PRO A 151 -9.59 -10.60 -11.62
N LEU A 152 -10.85 -10.98 -11.45
CA LEU A 152 -11.80 -10.26 -10.60
C LEU A 152 -11.76 -10.70 -9.14
N THR A 153 -11.20 -11.87 -8.86
CA THR A 153 -11.13 -12.42 -7.51
C THR A 153 -9.72 -12.94 -7.21
N TYR A 154 -9.33 -12.87 -5.95
CA TYR A 154 -8.04 -13.41 -5.51
C TYR A 154 -7.90 -14.92 -5.78
N LYS A 155 -8.99 -15.67 -5.66
CA LYS A 155 -8.99 -17.11 -5.99
C LYS A 155 -8.71 -17.37 -7.48
N GLN A 156 -9.34 -16.60 -8.36
CA GLN A 156 -9.07 -16.68 -9.81
C GLN A 156 -7.60 -16.36 -10.10
N PHE A 157 -7.08 -15.29 -9.49
CA PHE A 157 -5.67 -14.92 -9.59
C PHE A 157 -4.74 -16.06 -9.13
N GLN A 158 -5.00 -16.67 -7.97
CA GLN A 158 -4.22 -17.81 -7.48
C GLN A 158 -4.25 -19.01 -8.44
N ASN A 159 -5.42 -19.32 -9.01
CA ASN A 159 -5.55 -20.41 -9.97
C ASN A 159 -4.74 -20.15 -11.25
N ILE A 160 -4.66 -18.90 -11.70
CA ILE A 160 -3.82 -18.54 -12.85
C ILE A 160 -2.35 -18.74 -12.52
N LEU A 161 -1.91 -18.25 -11.35
CA LEU A 161 -0.51 -18.38 -10.92
C LEU A 161 -0.08 -19.83 -10.70
N ALA A 162 -0.98 -20.69 -10.25
CA ALA A 162 -0.69 -22.13 -10.07
C ALA A 162 -0.29 -22.84 -11.38
N ASN A 163 -0.68 -22.26 -12.54
CA ASN A 163 -0.35 -22.74 -13.88
C ASN A 163 0.72 -21.88 -14.58
N MET A 164 1.49 -21.10 -13.80
CA MET A 164 2.59 -20.28 -14.29
C MET A 164 3.90 -20.74 -13.67
N GLU A 165 5.00 -20.51 -14.40
CA GLU A 165 6.35 -20.65 -13.84
C GLU A 165 6.51 -19.71 -12.61
N PRO A 166 7.33 -20.08 -11.63
CA PRO A 166 7.65 -19.22 -10.51
C PRO A 166 8.12 -17.82 -10.96
N PRO A 167 8.05 -16.80 -10.09
CA PRO A 167 8.63 -15.51 -10.39
C PRO A 167 10.11 -15.62 -10.78
N PRO A 168 10.59 -14.81 -11.75
CA PRO A 168 12.01 -14.80 -12.10
C PRO A 168 12.87 -14.48 -10.86
N PRO A 169 14.03 -15.11 -10.71
CA PRO A 169 14.93 -14.82 -9.60
C PRO A 169 15.37 -13.35 -9.64
N PRO A 170 15.57 -12.70 -8.48
CA PRO A 170 16.09 -11.35 -8.42
C PRO A 170 17.52 -11.29 -8.93
N GLN A 171 17.89 -10.18 -9.57
CA GLN A 171 19.26 -9.91 -9.96
C GLN A 171 20.10 -9.55 -8.72
N PRO A 172 21.39 -9.97 -8.67
CA PRO A 172 22.27 -9.59 -7.58
C PRO A 172 22.47 -8.07 -7.54
N ARG A 173 22.91 -7.57 -6.39
CA ARG A 173 23.26 -6.16 -6.23
C ARG A 173 24.43 -5.80 -7.15
N LEU A 174 24.40 -4.58 -7.70
CA LEU A 174 25.51 -4.07 -8.51
C LEU A 174 26.77 -3.90 -7.68
N THR A 175 27.90 -4.25 -8.29
CA THR A 175 29.25 -4.17 -7.74
C THR A 175 30.15 -3.28 -8.59
N LEU A 176 31.35 -2.94 -8.11
CA LEU A 176 32.37 -2.25 -8.91
C LEU A 176 32.80 -3.05 -10.15
N GLU A 177 32.79 -4.38 -10.08
CA GLU A 177 33.06 -5.24 -11.23
C GLU A 177 32.01 -5.08 -12.33
N ASP A 178 30.73 -4.93 -11.95
CA ASP A 178 29.65 -4.69 -12.90
C ASP A 178 29.81 -3.35 -13.63
N MET A 179 30.43 -2.37 -12.99
CA MET A 179 30.74 -1.07 -13.62
C MET A 179 31.85 -1.21 -14.67
N GLY A 180 32.80 -2.11 -14.47
CA GLY A 180 33.91 -2.36 -15.43
C GLY A 180 34.64 -1.07 -15.79
N SER A 181 34.69 -0.76 -17.10
CA SER A 181 35.27 0.51 -17.62
C SER A 181 34.26 1.67 -17.72
N CYS A 182 33.00 1.43 -17.36
CA CYS A 182 31.98 2.46 -17.36
C CYS A 182 32.24 3.48 -16.23
N TYR A 183 32.14 4.76 -16.53
CA TYR A 183 32.31 5.81 -15.54
C TYR A 183 31.15 6.82 -15.57
N THR A 184 30.97 7.54 -14.48
CA THR A 184 30.03 8.65 -14.38
C THR A 184 30.81 9.96 -14.44
N PRO A 185 30.58 10.82 -15.44
CA PRO A 185 31.16 12.17 -15.46
C PRO A 185 30.54 13.00 -14.33
N ILE A 186 31.36 13.39 -13.35
CA ILE A 186 30.98 14.19 -12.18
C ILE A 186 31.74 15.49 -12.26
N SER A 187 31.04 16.63 -12.15
CA SER A 187 31.65 17.97 -12.04
C SER A 187 31.84 18.38 -10.58
N ASP A 188 32.75 19.32 -10.31
CA ASP A 188 33.02 19.79 -8.94
C ASP A 188 31.79 20.43 -8.27
N ASP A 189 30.89 21.01 -9.07
CA ASP A 189 29.62 21.62 -8.65
C ASP A 189 28.42 20.66 -8.69
N HIS A 190 28.67 19.34 -8.74
CA HIS A 190 27.60 18.33 -8.89
C HIS A 190 26.56 18.44 -7.79
N ASP A 191 26.99 18.49 -6.54
CA ASP A 191 26.07 18.48 -5.38
C ASP A 191 25.23 19.77 -5.31
N GLU A 192 25.75 20.89 -5.76
CA GLU A 192 25.00 22.13 -5.86
C GLU A 192 23.92 22.07 -6.97
N LYS A 193 24.26 21.47 -8.12
CA LYS A 193 23.35 21.41 -9.28
C LYS A 193 22.35 20.25 -9.24
N TYR A 194 22.78 19.12 -8.73
CA TYR A 194 22.07 17.83 -8.87
C TYR A 194 21.93 17.05 -7.57
N GLY A 195 22.30 17.64 -6.43
CA GLY A 195 22.19 17.01 -5.12
C GLY A 195 20.74 16.77 -4.72
N VAL A 196 20.54 15.91 -3.72
CA VAL A 196 19.23 15.67 -3.13
C VAL A 196 18.81 16.92 -2.34
N PRO A 197 17.66 17.52 -2.63
CA PRO A 197 17.21 18.71 -1.89
C PRO A 197 16.79 18.37 -0.46
N THR A 198 16.81 19.36 0.42
CA THR A 198 16.27 19.25 1.77
C THR A 198 14.77 19.51 1.80
N LEU A 199 14.10 19.18 2.92
CA LEU A 199 12.68 19.49 3.10
C LEU A 199 12.40 20.99 3.06
N GLU A 200 13.30 21.79 3.63
CA GLU A 200 13.22 23.25 3.65
C GLU A 200 13.32 23.84 2.23
N GLU A 201 14.21 23.32 1.40
CA GLU A 201 14.33 23.72 -0.02
C GLU A 201 13.08 23.35 -0.84
N LEU A 202 12.29 22.38 -0.37
CA LEU A 202 10.99 22.03 -0.94
C LEU A 202 9.84 22.83 -0.34
N GLY A 203 10.12 23.73 0.62
CA GLY A 203 9.14 24.63 1.23
C GLY A 203 8.41 24.06 2.44
N PHE A 204 8.90 22.98 3.06
CA PHE A 204 8.33 22.44 4.28
C PHE A 204 8.87 23.13 5.52
N ASP A 205 7.99 23.41 6.49
CA ASP A 205 8.39 23.82 7.83
C ASP A 205 8.81 22.57 8.64
N THR A 206 10.06 22.59 9.11
CA THR A 206 10.66 21.48 9.87
C THR A 206 10.92 21.82 11.34
N GLU A 207 10.58 23.03 11.80
CA GLU A 207 10.90 23.52 13.15
C GLU A 207 10.43 22.57 14.26
N ASN A 208 9.25 21.98 14.13
CA ASN A 208 8.65 21.06 15.12
C ASN A 208 8.58 19.61 14.63
N LEU A 209 9.33 19.25 13.59
CA LEU A 209 9.27 17.93 13.02
C LEU A 209 9.96 16.91 13.94
N LYS A 210 9.19 15.94 14.45
CA LYS A 210 9.71 14.85 15.27
C LYS A 210 10.69 13.98 14.44
N PRO A 211 11.66 13.31 15.09
CA PRO A 211 12.53 12.35 14.42
C PRO A 211 11.72 11.30 13.63
N PRO A 212 12.23 10.83 12.48
CA PRO A 212 11.51 9.85 11.67
C PRO A 212 11.45 8.50 12.38
N VAL A 213 10.27 7.90 12.39
CA VAL A 213 10.06 6.53 12.87
C VAL A 213 10.49 5.52 11.80
N TRP A 214 10.30 5.88 10.54
CA TRP A 214 10.67 5.08 9.38
C TRP A 214 11.79 5.78 8.62
N ILE A 215 12.94 5.11 8.53
CA ILE A 215 14.10 5.62 7.80
C ILE A 215 14.11 5.03 6.41
N GLY A 216 14.15 5.90 5.37
CA GLY A 216 14.15 5.49 3.98
C GLY A 216 15.47 4.89 3.51
N GLY A 217 15.43 4.12 2.41
CA GLY A 217 16.58 3.65 1.69
C GLY A 217 16.76 2.13 1.63
N GLU A 218 17.53 1.69 0.65
CA GLU A 218 17.84 0.29 0.38
C GLU A 218 18.60 -0.38 1.53
N THR A 219 19.54 0.35 2.14
CA THR A 219 20.37 -0.18 3.23
C THR A 219 19.51 -0.59 4.41
N GLU A 220 18.59 0.27 4.85
CA GLU A 220 17.66 -0.07 5.92
C GLU A 220 16.66 -1.14 5.49
N ALA A 221 16.21 -1.11 4.23
CA ALA A 221 15.30 -2.12 3.69
C ALA A 221 15.87 -3.54 3.78
N LEU A 222 17.13 -3.72 3.38
CA LEU A 222 17.84 -5.01 3.42
C LEU A 222 18.11 -5.45 4.86
N ALA A 223 18.52 -4.54 5.74
CA ALA A 223 18.71 -4.83 7.16
C ALA A 223 17.39 -5.25 7.85
N ARG A 224 16.27 -4.63 7.48
CA ARG A 224 14.94 -5.03 7.96
C ARG A 224 14.52 -6.40 7.43
N LEU A 225 14.81 -6.69 6.17
CA LEU A 225 14.53 -8.01 5.59
C LEU A 225 15.30 -9.10 6.33
N GLU A 226 16.59 -8.89 6.61
CA GLU A 226 17.41 -9.84 7.38
C GLU A 226 16.82 -10.07 8.77
N ARG A 227 16.57 -9.01 9.55
CA ARG A 227 15.91 -9.11 10.87
C ARG A 227 14.54 -9.78 10.81
N HIS A 228 13.80 -9.58 9.72
CA HIS A 228 12.50 -10.22 9.51
C HIS A 228 12.64 -11.73 9.35
N LEU A 229 13.60 -12.18 8.55
CA LEU A 229 13.85 -13.58 8.24
C LEU A 229 14.54 -14.34 9.39
N GLU A 230 15.31 -13.67 10.24
CA GLU A 230 15.88 -14.24 11.47
C GLU A 230 14.80 -14.75 12.44
N ARG A 231 13.62 -14.17 12.40
CA ARG A 231 12.46 -14.57 13.22
C ARG A 231 11.79 -15.84 12.68
N LYS A 232 12.56 -16.90 12.43
CA LYS A 232 12.13 -18.12 11.75
C LYS A 232 10.85 -18.74 12.31
N ALA A 233 10.72 -18.83 13.63
CA ALA A 233 9.53 -19.38 14.28
C ALA A 233 8.27 -18.52 13.98
N TRP A 234 8.40 -17.20 14.01
CA TRP A 234 7.31 -16.30 13.69
C TRP A 234 6.94 -16.39 12.20
N VAL A 235 7.93 -16.34 11.30
CA VAL A 235 7.71 -16.51 9.85
C VAL A 235 7.02 -17.82 9.55
N ALA A 236 7.46 -18.90 10.21
CA ALA A 236 6.89 -20.24 10.06
C ALA A 236 5.43 -20.33 10.54
N SER A 237 5.09 -19.63 11.62
CA SER A 237 3.74 -19.64 12.22
C SER A 237 2.81 -18.55 11.68
N PHE A 238 3.33 -17.64 10.85
CA PHE A 238 2.54 -16.53 10.33
C PHE A 238 1.37 -17.06 9.47
N GLY A 239 0.16 -16.75 9.87
CA GLY A 239 -1.06 -17.04 9.13
C GLY A 239 -1.80 -15.76 8.73
N ARG A 240 -2.10 -14.92 9.71
CA ARG A 240 -2.80 -13.62 9.52
C ARG A 240 -2.18 -12.57 10.43
N PRO A 241 -2.21 -11.29 10.04
CA PRO A 241 -1.86 -10.20 10.96
C PRO A 241 -2.74 -10.30 12.22
N LYS A 242 -2.09 -10.43 13.37
CA LYS A 242 -2.76 -10.39 14.67
C LYS A 242 -2.49 -9.04 15.28
N MET A 243 -3.53 -8.42 15.83
CA MET A 243 -3.40 -7.18 16.54
C MET A 243 -3.19 -7.44 18.02
N THR A 244 -2.04 -7.02 18.53
CA THR A 244 -1.68 -6.98 19.95
C THR A 244 -1.24 -5.56 20.28
N PRO A 245 -1.21 -5.14 21.55
CA PRO A 245 -0.72 -3.81 21.90
C PRO A 245 0.66 -3.48 21.30
N GLN A 246 1.56 -4.45 21.27
CA GLN A 246 2.90 -4.29 20.70
C GLN A 246 2.91 -4.17 19.19
N SER A 247 1.99 -4.86 18.49
CA SER A 247 1.92 -4.82 17.02
C SER A 247 1.33 -3.52 16.48
N LEU A 248 0.63 -2.76 17.32
CA LEU A 248 0.11 -1.43 16.94
C LEU A 248 1.23 -0.42 16.74
N LEU A 249 2.37 -0.62 17.39
CA LEU A 249 3.54 0.24 17.25
C LEU A 249 4.37 -0.16 16.03
N PRO A 250 5.11 0.79 15.44
CA PRO A 250 5.99 0.51 14.31
C PRO A 250 7.00 -0.59 14.64
N SER A 251 7.08 -1.58 13.76
CA SER A 251 8.03 -2.69 13.90
C SER A 251 9.33 -2.39 13.17
N GLN A 252 10.47 -2.75 13.78
CA GLN A 252 11.78 -2.69 13.15
C GLN A 252 11.96 -3.73 12.02
N THR A 253 10.98 -4.60 11.81
CA THR A 253 10.95 -5.60 10.75
C THR A 253 9.86 -5.34 9.71
N GLY A 254 9.17 -4.19 9.79
CA GLY A 254 8.16 -3.79 8.82
C GLY A 254 8.78 -3.47 7.46
N LEU A 255 8.18 -3.95 6.37
CA LEU A 255 8.74 -3.87 5.02
C LEU A 255 7.86 -3.09 4.03
N SER A 256 6.62 -2.77 4.39
CA SER A 256 5.66 -2.20 3.44
C SER A 256 6.06 -0.86 2.82
N PRO A 257 6.64 0.13 3.55
CA PRO A 257 7.11 1.36 2.90
C PRO A 257 8.22 1.10 1.88
N TYR A 258 9.12 0.16 2.18
CA TYR A 258 10.26 -0.17 1.31
C TYR A 258 9.83 -0.89 0.03
N LEU A 259 8.80 -1.71 0.10
CA LEU A 259 8.19 -2.33 -1.09
C LEU A 259 7.49 -1.29 -1.97
N ARG A 260 6.84 -0.30 -1.35
CA ARG A 260 6.15 0.78 -2.07
C ARG A 260 7.15 1.67 -2.83
N PHE A 261 8.21 2.12 -2.19
CA PHE A 261 9.26 2.94 -2.83
C PHE A 261 10.24 2.12 -3.66
N GLY A 262 10.14 0.79 -3.58
CA GLY A 262 11.01 -0.13 -4.29
C GLY A 262 12.45 -0.13 -3.78
N CYS A 263 12.69 0.32 -2.54
CA CYS A 263 13.97 0.13 -1.85
C CYS A 263 14.25 -1.33 -1.55
N LEU A 264 13.18 -2.14 -1.45
CA LEU A 264 13.23 -3.59 -1.37
C LEU A 264 12.54 -4.20 -2.59
N SER A 265 13.21 -5.12 -3.27
CA SER A 265 12.60 -5.90 -4.34
C SER A 265 11.58 -6.90 -3.79
N ALA A 266 10.36 -6.89 -4.35
CA ALA A 266 9.35 -7.89 -4.04
C ALA A 266 9.82 -9.30 -4.43
N ARG A 267 10.58 -9.45 -5.53
CA ARG A 267 11.13 -10.74 -5.99
C ARG A 267 12.19 -11.27 -5.03
N LEU A 268 13.06 -10.40 -4.49
CA LEU A 268 14.04 -10.78 -3.47
C LEU A 268 13.32 -11.30 -2.22
N PHE A 269 12.35 -10.54 -1.71
CA PHE A 269 11.59 -10.96 -0.53
C PHE A 269 10.85 -12.28 -0.76
N TYR A 270 10.23 -12.46 -1.92
CA TYR A 270 9.55 -13.69 -2.28
C TYR A 270 10.50 -14.89 -2.34
N GLN A 271 11.69 -14.74 -2.94
CA GLN A 271 12.70 -15.79 -3.04
C GLN A 271 13.25 -16.18 -1.67
N GLU A 272 13.64 -15.21 -0.85
CA GLU A 272 14.15 -15.45 0.51
C GLU A 272 13.13 -16.20 1.38
N LEU A 273 11.84 -15.81 1.30
CA LEU A 273 10.78 -16.55 1.96
C LEU A 273 10.65 -17.98 1.42
N THR A 274 10.75 -18.16 0.12
CA THR A 274 10.66 -19.50 -0.51
C THR A 274 11.77 -20.40 -0.01
N GLU A 275 12.99 -19.91 0.08
CA GLU A 275 14.14 -20.64 0.59
C GLU A 275 14.01 -20.96 2.09
N LEU A 276 13.52 -20.00 2.86
CA LEU A 276 13.27 -20.20 4.28
C LEU A 276 12.19 -21.28 4.50
N TYR A 277 11.08 -21.22 3.79
CA TYR A 277 10.01 -22.22 3.91
C TYR A 277 10.44 -23.63 3.50
N ARG A 278 11.33 -23.77 2.52
CA ARG A 278 11.94 -25.09 2.18
C ARG A 278 12.77 -25.64 3.33
N LYS A 279 13.59 -24.79 3.99
CA LYS A 279 14.46 -25.20 5.10
C LYS A 279 13.66 -25.64 6.33
N ILE A 280 12.55 -24.99 6.62
CA ILE A 280 11.71 -25.29 7.80
C ILE A 280 10.63 -26.35 7.51
N LYS A 281 10.62 -26.95 6.31
CA LYS A 281 9.68 -28.01 5.89
C LYS A 281 8.21 -27.67 6.14
N LYS A 282 7.84 -26.43 5.95
CA LYS A 282 6.45 -26.00 6.15
C LYS A 282 5.65 -26.14 4.86
N VAL A 283 4.48 -26.77 4.96
CA VAL A 283 3.47 -26.73 3.91
C VAL A 283 2.91 -25.32 3.84
N ASN A 284 2.89 -24.70 2.67
CA ASN A 284 2.33 -23.37 2.48
C ASN A 284 0.88 -23.31 2.95
N PRO A 285 0.56 -22.67 4.08
CA PRO A 285 -0.83 -22.41 4.41
C PRO A 285 -1.36 -21.38 3.41
N PRO A 286 -2.68 -21.39 3.13
CA PRO A 286 -3.30 -20.39 2.24
C PRO A 286 -3.10 -18.95 2.75
N LEU A 287 -2.71 -18.79 4.01
CA LEU A 287 -2.42 -17.53 4.68
C LEU A 287 -0.97 -17.58 5.16
N SER A 288 -0.08 -16.92 4.46
CA SER A 288 1.36 -16.85 4.74
C SER A 288 1.90 -15.49 4.33
N LEU A 289 3.17 -15.22 4.62
CA LEU A 289 3.84 -14.01 4.12
C LEU A 289 3.91 -13.99 2.58
N HIS A 290 4.04 -15.15 1.91
CA HIS A 290 3.84 -15.23 0.47
C HIS A 290 2.46 -14.71 0.05
N GLY A 291 1.41 -15.09 0.79
CA GLY A 291 0.06 -14.60 0.55
C GLY A 291 -0.05 -13.08 0.64
N GLN A 292 0.67 -12.43 1.55
CA GLN A 292 0.69 -10.96 1.66
C GLN A 292 1.32 -10.31 0.42
N ILE A 293 2.42 -10.88 -0.09
CA ILE A 293 3.06 -10.38 -1.32
C ILE A 293 2.14 -10.63 -2.52
N LEU A 294 1.47 -11.77 -2.58
CA LEU A 294 0.54 -12.11 -3.66
C LEU A 294 -0.73 -11.25 -3.65
N TRP A 295 -1.20 -10.79 -2.49
CA TRP A 295 -2.28 -9.81 -2.41
C TRP A 295 -1.86 -8.45 -3.02
N ARG A 296 -0.64 -8.00 -2.76
CA ARG A 296 -0.07 -6.82 -3.42
C ARG A 296 -0.06 -7.02 -4.94
N GLU A 297 0.44 -8.14 -5.42
CA GLU A 297 0.48 -8.47 -6.84
C GLU A 297 -0.91 -8.52 -7.48
N PHE A 298 -1.90 -9.08 -6.77
CA PHE A 298 -3.28 -9.12 -7.21
C PHE A 298 -3.87 -7.73 -7.43
N PHE A 299 -3.68 -6.81 -6.49
CA PHE A 299 -4.18 -5.44 -6.65
C PHE A 299 -3.50 -4.72 -7.82
N TYR A 300 -2.20 -4.89 -8.02
CA TYR A 300 -1.53 -4.38 -9.21
C TYR A 300 -2.10 -4.98 -10.50
N CYS A 301 -2.35 -6.27 -10.53
CA CYS A 301 -2.93 -6.96 -11.67
C CYS A 301 -4.37 -6.51 -11.96
N ALA A 302 -5.17 -6.31 -10.93
CA ALA A 302 -6.54 -5.80 -11.05
C ALA A 302 -6.57 -4.37 -11.61
N ALA A 303 -5.60 -3.54 -11.21
CA ALA A 303 -5.55 -2.12 -11.55
C ALA A 303 -4.88 -1.81 -12.89
N THR A 304 -3.95 -2.65 -13.37
CA THR A 304 -3.01 -2.32 -14.46
C THR A 304 -3.68 -1.87 -15.77
N ASN A 305 -4.90 -2.31 -16.03
CA ASN A 305 -5.68 -1.94 -17.22
C ASN A 305 -6.93 -1.10 -16.90
N ASN A 306 -7.05 -0.61 -15.67
CA ASN A 306 -8.19 0.16 -15.24
C ASN A 306 -7.78 1.55 -14.76
N PRO A 307 -7.75 2.57 -15.63
CA PRO A 307 -7.35 3.93 -15.26
C PRO A 307 -8.33 4.63 -14.29
N LYS A 308 -9.50 4.03 -14.05
CA LYS A 308 -10.50 4.50 -13.07
C LYS A 308 -10.54 3.64 -11.81
N PHE A 309 -9.49 2.88 -11.54
CA PHE A 309 -9.44 1.96 -10.41
C PHE A 309 -9.56 2.66 -9.04
N ASP A 310 -9.14 3.90 -8.94
CA ASP A 310 -9.23 4.79 -7.77
C ASP A 310 -10.54 5.61 -7.71
N HIS A 311 -11.49 5.32 -8.58
CA HIS A 311 -12.79 5.99 -8.64
C HIS A 311 -13.93 4.98 -8.55
N MET A 312 -15.05 5.41 -8.00
CA MET A 312 -16.28 4.61 -8.03
C MET A 312 -16.96 4.70 -9.41
N ILE A 313 -17.08 5.92 -9.94
CA ILE A 313 -17.74 6.17 -11.23
C ILE A 313 -16.81 5.78 -12.39
N GLY A 314 -17.33 4.96 -13.30
CA GLY A 314 -16.57 4.46 -14.45
C GLY A 314 -15.62 3.29 -14.13
N ASN A 315 -15.64 2.79 -12.92
CA ASN A 315 -14.89 1.60 -12.50
C ASN A 315 -15.82 0.38 -12.52
N SER A 316 -15.64 -0.48 -13.52
CA SER A 316 -16.46 -1.69 -13.69
C SER A 316 -16.28 -2.72 -12.57
N MET A 317 -15.23 -2.60 -11.77
CA MET A 317 -14.96 -3.48 -10.63
C MET A 317 -15.61 -2.99 -9.33
N CYS A 318 -16.08 -1.75 -9.27
CA CYS A 318 -16.62 -1.12 -8.08
C CYS A 318 -18.14 -1.09 -8.09
N VAL A 319 -18.73 -1.49 -6.97
CA VAL A 319 -20.17 -1.34 -6.72
C VAL A 319 -20.50 0.15 -6.53
N GLN A 320 -21.56 0.61 -7.18
CA GLN A 320 -22.06 1.96 -7.02
C GLN A 320 -22.88 2.06 -5.74
N ILE A 321 -22.29 2.63 -4.69
CA ILE A 321 -22.93 2.82 -3.38
C ILE A 321 -23.24 4.31 -3.23
N PRO A 322 -24.48 4.69 -2.86
CA PRO A 322 -24.86 6.08 -2.66
C PRO A 322 -24.32 6.61 -1.32
N TRP A 323 -23.03 6.93 -1.28
CA TRP A 323 -22.38 7.50 -0.10
C TRP A 323 -22.88 8.93 0.17
N ASP A 324 -22.92 9.29 1.46
CA ASP A 324 -23.24 10.65 1.88
C ASP A 324 -22.02 11.57 1.70
N THR A 325 -22.28 12.87 1.55
CA THR A 325 -21.24 13.90 1.52
C THR A 325 -21.32 14.71 2.82
N ASN A 326 -20.26 14.65 3.62
CA ASN A 326 -20.15 15.42 4.87
C ASN A 326 -18.69 15.82 5.11
N SER A 327 -18.32 17.01 4.66
CA SER A 327 -16.95 17.54 4.77
C SER A 327 -16.51 17.78 6.21
N GLU A 328 -17.42 18.17 7.10
CA GLU A 328 -17.10 18.37 8.53
C GLU A 328 -16.77 17.03 9.21
N ALA A 329 -17.59 16.01 8.97
CA ALA A 329 -17.35 14.68 9.51
C ALA A 329 -16.04 14.07 8.96
N LEU A 330 -15.77 14.25 7.66
CA LEU A 330 -14.50 13.85 7.04
C LEU A 330 -13.31 14.55 7.70
N ALA A 331 -13.40 15.87 7.92
CA ALA A 331 -12.33 16.62 8.57
C ALA A 331 -12.08 16.15 10.01
N LYS A 332 -13.12 15.88 10.79
CA LYS A 332 -13.00 15.32 12.16
C LYS A 332 -12.32 13.95 12.14
N TRP A 333 -12.73 13.07 11.25
CA TRP A 333 -12.08 11.76 11.08
C TRP A 333 -10.61 11.90 10.67
N THR A 334 -10.33 12.72 9.67
CA THR A 334 -8.96 12.96 9.17
C THR A 334 -8.04 13.51 10.26
N ASN A 335 -8.56 14.36 11.14
CA ASN A 335 -7.79 15.04 12.19
C ASN A 335 -7.79 14.28 13.54
N GLY A 336 -8.42 13.11 13.62
CA GLY A 336 -8.50 12.37 14.88
C GLY A 336 -9.32 13.09 15.96
N GLN A 337 -10.47 13.62 15.58
CA GLN A 337 -11.39 14.41 16.41
C GLN A 337 -12.82 13.84 16.40
N THR A 338 -12.94 12.54 16.25
CA THR A 338 -14.24 11.87 16.19
C THR A 338 -14.91 11.73 17.55
N GLY A 339 -14.16 11.88 18.62
CA GLY A 339 -14.60 11.61 19.98
C GLY A 339 -14.56 10.12 20.37
N PHE A 340 -14.09 9.26 19.48
CA PHE A 340 -13.80 7.86 19.75
C PHE A 340 -12.29 7.67 19.92
N PRO A 341 -11.79 7.51 21.15
CA PRO A 341 -10.33 7.51 21.42
C PRO A 341 -9.54 6.50 20.61
N TRP A 342 -10.11 5.32 20.35
CA TRP A 342 -9.47 4.31 19.52
C TRP A 342 -9.25 4.77 18.06
N ILE A 343 -10.27 5.35 17.45
CA ILE A 343 -10.21 5.89 16.08
C ILE A 343 -9.25 7.08 16.04
N ASP A 344 -9.38 8.00 16.99
CA ASP A 344 -8.59 9.22 17.04
C ASP A 344 -7.10 8.95 17.27
N ALA A 345 -6.76 7.97 18.11
CA ALA A 345 -5.38 7.53 18.32
C ALA A 345 -4.75 6.94 17.04
N ILE A 346 -5.52 6.15 16.28
CA ILE A 346 -5.06 5.57 15.02
C ILE A 346 -4.78 6.68 13.99
N MET A 347 -5.71 7.64 13.84
CA MET A 347 -5.56 8.72 12.88
C MET A 347 -4.42 9.68 13.27
N THR A 348 -4.20 9.87 14.58
CA THR A 348 -3.06 10.63 15.09
C THR A 348 -1.73 9.93 14.78
N GLN A 349 -1.63 8.60 15.01
CA GLN A 349 -0.45 7.82 14.63
C GLN A 349 -0.17 7.93 13.13
N LEU A 350 -1.20 7.79 12.30
CA LEU A 350 -1.07 7.91 10.86
C LEU A 350 -0.44 9.25 10.45
N ARG A 351 -0.93 10.34 11.03
CA ARG A 351 -0.44 11.69 10.75
C ARG A 351 0.98 11.93 11.26
N GLU A 352 1.30 11.45 12.47
CA GLU A 352 2.61 11.67 13.08
C GLU A 352 3.70 10.79 12.47
N GLU A 353 3.40 9.52 12.17
CA GLU A 353 4.38 8.50 11.81
C GLU A 353 4.30 8.04 10.34
N GLY A 354 3.21 8.34 9.64
CA GLY A 354 2.99 7.89 8.26
C GLY A 354 2.68 6.40 8.12
N TRP A 355 2.34 5.73 9.22
CA TRP A 355 2.06 4.30 9.21
C TRP A 355 1.13 3.89 10.35
N ILE A 356 0.26 2.92 10.07
CA ILE A 356 -0.61 2.26 11.05
C ILE A 356 -0.70 0.77 10.77
N HIS A 357 -0.96 -0.01 11.81
CA HIS A 357 -1.10 -1.46 11.71
C HIS A 357 -2.24 -1.85 10.75
N HIS A 358 -2.08 -2.97 10.03
CA HIS A 358 -3.06 -3.45 9.03
C HIS A 358 -4.49 -3.51 9.59
N VAL A 359 -4.68 -4.07 10.78
CA VAL A 359 -6.03 -4.20 11.37
C VAL A 359 -6.59 -2.85 11.85
N ALA A 360 -5.72 -1.90 12.22
CA ALA A 360 -6.13 -0.53 12.55
C ALA A 360 -6.71 0.19 11.31
N ARG A 361 -6.17 -0.09 10.11
CA ARG A 361 -6.73 0.41 8.84
C ARG A 361 -8.15 -0.07 8.62
N HIS A 362 -8.45 -1.32 8.97
CA HIS A 362 -9.82 -1.86 8.91
C HIS A 362 -10.77 -1.10 9.83
N ALA A 363 -10.34 -0.77 11.05
CA ALA A 363 -11.18 -0.05 12.02
C ALA A 363 -11.53 1.35 11.52
N VAL A 364 -10.54 2.15 11.10
CA VAL A 364 -10.78 3.54 10.67
C VAL A 364 -11.48 3.62 9.32
N ALA A 365 -11.22 2.68 8.41
CA ALA A 365 -11.92 2.62 7.12
C ALA A 365 -13.36 2.19 7.28
N CYS A 366 -13.65 1.20 8.14
CA CYS A 366 -15.01 0.82 8.47
C CYS A 366 -15.78 1.99 9.10
N PHE A 367 -15.16 2.70 10.05
CA PHE A 367 -15.77 3.86 10.70
C PHE A 367 -16.15 4.96 9.70
N LEU A 368 -15.23 5.32 8.79
CA LEU A 368 -15.49 6.33 7.77
C LEU A 368 -16.62 5.92 6.80
N THR A 369 -16.64 4.68 6.38
CA THR A 369 -17.51 4.20 5.31
C THR A 369 -18.77 3.53 5.85
N ARG A 370 -18.91 2.24 5.70
CA ARG A 370 -20.10 1.42 5.98
C ARG A 370 -20.43 1.25 7.46
N GLY A 371 -19.52 1.60 8.37
CA GLY A 371 -19.74 1.48 9.81
C GLY A 371 -20.53 2.65 10.36
N ASP A 372 -19.94 3.84 10.38
CA ASP A 372 -20.47 4.96 11.15
C ASP A 372 -20.81 6.18 10.29
N LEU A 373 -19.90 6.68 9.44
CA LEU A 373 -20.08 7.96 8.78
C LEU A 373 -20.74 7.89 7.40
N TRP A 374 -20.77 6.76 6.76
CA TRP A 374 -21.32 6.55 5.41
C TRP A 374 -20.73 7.51 4.36
N ILE A 375 -19.44 7.80 4.48
CA ILE A 375 -18.68 8.63 3.53
C ILE A 375 -17.95 7.76 2.52
N SER A 376 -17.80 8.23 1.28
CA SER A 376 -17.13 7.49 0.20
C SER A 376 -15.72 7.04 0.59
N TRP A 377 -15.39 5.81 0.21
CA TRP A 377 -14.04 5.26 0.34
C TRP A 377 -13.00 6.07 -0.45
N GLU A 378 -13.40 6.78 -1.51
CA GLU A 378 -12.51 7.64 -2.29
C GLU A 378 -11.91 8.76 -1.43
N GLU A 379 -12.70 9.31 -0.50
CA GLU A 379 -12.22 10.36 0.42
C GLU A 379 -11.19 9.81 1.42
N GLY A 380 -11.45 8.64 2.00
CA GLY A 380 -10.49 7.99 2.89
C GLY A 380 -9.21 7.56 2.16
N MET A 381 -9.34 7.09 0.92
CA MET A 381 -8.22 6.74 0.05
C MET A 381 -7.29 7.94 -0.19
N LYS A 382 -7.84 9.13 -0.46
CA LYS A 382 -7.08 10.38 -0.64
C LYS A 382 -6.28 10.72 0.62
N VAL A 383 -6.89 10.62 1.80
CA VAL A 383 -6.20 10.86 3.09
C VAL A 383 -5.06 9.85 3.31
N PHE A 384 -5.27 8.58 2.97
CA PHE A 384 -4.22 7.57 3.06
C PHE A 384 -3.13 7.80 2.01
N ASP A 385 -3.49 8.24 0.82
CA ASP A 385 -2.49 8.58 -0.20
C ASP A 385 -1.60 9.75 0.24
N GLU A 386 -2.17 10.75 0.91
CA GLU A 386 -1.41 11.87 1.48
C GLU A 386 -0.47 11.41 2.60
N LEU A 387 -0.97 10.67 3.59
CA LEU A 387 -0.30 10.45 4.86
C LEU A 387 0.48 9.14 4.96
N LEU A 388 0.05 8.08 4.28
CA LEU A 388 0.53 6.72 4.49
C LEU A 388 1.74 6.40 3.61
N LEU A 389 2.86 6.03 4.21
CA LEU A 389 4.14 5.75 3.53
C LEU A 389 4.03 4.59 2.52
N ASP A 390 3.23 3.58 2.82
CA ASP A 390 3.11 2.38 2.00
C ASP A 390 1.90 2.38 1.05
N ALA A 391 1.24 3.53 0.87
CA ALA A 391 0.14 3.67 -0.07
C ALA A 391 0.64 3.68 -1.52
N ASP A 392 0.60 2.51 -2.16
CA ASP A 392 0.64 2.38 -3.61
C ASP A 392 -0.72 2.73 -4.19
N TRP A 393 -0.81 3.35 -5.35
CA TRP A 393 -2.09 3.70 -5.97
C TRP A 393 -3.01 2.47 -6.13
N SER A 394 -2.49 1.36 -6.66
CA SER A 394 -3.25 0.13 -6.85
C SER A 394 -3.64 -0.54 -5.53
N VAL A 395 -2.70 -0.65 -4.59
CA VAL A 395 -2.93 -1.32 -3.30
C VAL A 395 -3.84 -0.50 -2.41
N ASN A 396 -3.67 0.82 -2.38
CA ASN A 396 -4.49 1.74 -1.60
C ASN A 396 -5.95 1.71 -2.08
N ALA A 397 -6.19 1.94 -3.37
CA ALA A 397 -7.53 1.90 -3.95
C ALA A 397 -8.20 0.53 -3.78
N GLY A 398 -7.49 -0.56 -4.09
CA GLY A 398 -8.01 -1.92 -3.94
C GLY A 398 -8.36 -2.27 -2.49
N SER A 399 -7.52 -1.87 -1.53
CA SER A 399 -7.77 -2.07 -0.10
C SER A 399 -8.99 -1.28 0.39
N TRP A 400 -9.15 -0.03 -0.05
CA TRP A 400 -10.31 0.79 0.29
C TRP A 400 -11.62 0.23 -0.28
N MET A 401 -11.62 -0.23 -1.54
CA MET A 401 -12.77 -0.92 -2.12
C MET A 401 -13.10 -2.22 -1.36
N TRP A 402 -12.10 -2.96 -0.93
CA TRP A 402 -12.26 -4.15 -0.08
C TRP A 402 -12.92 -3.78 1.26
N LEU A 403 -12.35 -2.82 1.98
CA LEU A 403 -12.78 -2.45 3.34
C LEU A 403 -14.17 -1.80 3.39
N SER A 404 -14.52 -1.05 2.36
CA SER A 404 -15.84 -0.43 2.22
C SER A 404 -16.92 -1.39 1.67
N CYS A 405 -16.57 -2.64 1.41
CA CYS A 405 -17.44 -3.61 0.77
C CYS A 405 -17.90 -3.17 -0.64
N SER A 406 -17.09 -2.41 -1.35
CA SER A 406 -17.39 -1.95 -2.72
C SER A 406 -16.87 -2.89 -3.80
N SER A 407 -15.86 -3.75 -3.52
CA SER A 407 -15.30 -4.72 -4.46
C SER A 407 -14.48 -5.81 -3.76
N PHE A 408 -14.11 -6.88 -4.50
CA PHE A 408 -13.18 -7.96 -4.13
C PHE A 408 -13.59 -8.83 -2.94
N PHE A 409 -14.80 -8.77 -2.45
CA PHE A 409 -15.24 -9.51 -1.28
C PHE A 409 -16.55 -10.26 -1.55
N GLN A 410 -16.81 -11.26 -0.73
CA GLN A 410 -18.07 -12.03 -0.73
C GLN A 410 -18.86 -11.65 0.52
N GLN A 411 -19.93 -10.87 0.37
CA GLN A 411 -20.91 -10.52 1.40
C GLN A 411 -20.35 -10.49 2.84
N PHE A 412 -19.77 -9.38 3.23
CA PHE A 412 -19.14 -9.23 4.52
C PHE A 412 -19.82 -8.09 5.30
N PHE A 413 -20.59 -8.44 6.30
CA PHE A 413 -21.32 -7.48 7.12
C PHE A 413 -20.73 -7.29 8.53
N HIS A 414 -19.49 -7.75 8.76
CA HIS A 414 -18.85 -7.51 10.05
C HIS A 414 -18.49 -6.04 10.20
N LEU A 415 -18.97 -5.42 11.28
CA LEU A 415 -18.65 -4.04 11.64
C LEU A 415 -17.66 -4.03 12.79
N TYR A 416 -16.65 -3.16 12.67
CA TYR A 416 -15.67 -2.94 13.72
C TYR A 416 -16.19 -1.89 14.69
N CYS A 417 -16.75 -2.35 15.83
CA CYS A 417 -17.17 -1.43 16.88
C CYS A 417 -15.96 -0.63 17.41
N PRO A 418 -15.98 0.70 17.34
CA PRO A 418 -14.82 1.53 17.68
C PRO A 418 -14.42 1.44 19.16
N VAL A 419 -15.32 0.99 20.02
CA VAL A 419 -15.07 0.80 21.43
C VAL A 419 -14.60 -0.63 21.75
N ARG A 420 -15.41 -1.65 21.40
CA ARG A 420 -15.11 -3.05 21.71
C ARG A 420 -13.82 -3.53 21.07
N PHE A 421 -13.57 -3.09 19.83
CA PHE A 421 -12.36 -3.45 19.12
C PHE A 421 -11.13 -2.81 19.76
N GLY A 422 -11.22 -1.54 20.17
CA GLY A 422 -10.18 -0.85 20.92
C GLY A 422 -9.87 -1.53 22.26
N ARG A 423 -10.87 -1.90 23.03
CA ARG A 423 -10.68 -2.63 24.30
C ARG A 423 -9.96 -3.97 24.12
N LYS A 424 -10.24 -4.67 23.03
CA LYS A 424 -9.57 -5.95 22.72
C LYS A 424 -8.11 -5.75 22.31
N ALA A 425 -7.83 -4.72 21.54
CA ALA A 425 -6.51 -4.45 20.97
C ALA A 425 -5.56 -3.74 21.94
N ASP A 426 -6.10 -2.84 22.74
CA ASP A 426 -5.38 -1.99 23.72
C ASP A 426 -6.12 -2.02 25.07
N PRO A 427 -6.13 -3.16 25.76
CA PRO A 427 -6.95 -3.36 26.96
C PRO A 427 -6.61 -2.38 28.10
N ASN A 428 -5.37 -1.95 28.20
CA ASN A 428 -4.91 -1.00 29.22
C ASN A 428 -5.08 0.46 28.79
N GLY A 429 -5.31 0.74 27.49
CA GLY A 429 -5.37 2.09 26.97
C GLY A 429 -4.00 2.77 26.79
N ASP A 430 -2.92 2.00 26.74
CA ASP A 430 -1.56 2.53 26.62
C ASP A 430 -1.31 3.16 25.24
N TYR A 431 -1.86 2.54 24.19
CA TYR A 431 -1.81 3.08 22.83
C TYR A 431 -2.60 4.40 22.74
N ILE A 432 -3.79 4.43 23.30
CA ILE A 432 -4.61 5.66 23.34
C ILE A 432 -3.86 6.78 24.08
N ARG A 433 -3.28 6.49 25.26
CA ARG A 433 -2.53 7.50 26.02
C ARG A 433 -1.30 8.01 25.31
N ARG A 434 -0.66 7.16 24.51
CA ARG A 434 0.52 7.53 23.72
C ARG A 434 0.20 8.57 22.66
N TYR A 435 -0.86 8.34 21.89
CA TYR A 435 -1.22 9.21 20.76
C TYR A 435 -2.23 10.30 21.10
N LEU A 436 -2.91 10.19 22.23
CA LEU A 436 -3.84 11.20 22.75
C LEU A 436 -3.43 11.61 24.18
N PRO A 437 -2.37 12.43 24.33
CA PRO A 437 -1.87 12.83 25.65
C PRO A 437 -2.90 13.51 26.54
N VAL A 438 -3.93 14.16 25.97
CA VAL A 438 -5.05 14.77 26.68
C VAL A 438 -5.82 13.75 27.54
N LEU A 439 -5.85 12.47 27.12
CA LEU A 439 -6.49 11.37 27.84
C LEU A 439 -5.54 10.62 28.79
N LYS A 440 -4.30 11.08 28.95
CA LYS A 440 -3.25 10.36 29.69
C LYS A 440 -3.66 9.93 31.10
N ASN A 441 -4.40 10.77 31.80
CA ASN A 441 -4.78 10.54 33.19
C ASN A 441 -6.12 9.82 33.36
N PHE A 442 -6.81 9.49 32.26
CA PHE A 442 -8.06 8.75 32.36
C PHE A 442 -7.83 7.33 32.91
N PRO A 443 -8.66 6.86 33.86
CA PRO A 443 -8.63 5.48 34.31
C PRO A 443 -8.91 4.51 33.17
N THR A 444 -8.25 3.35 33.18
CA THR A 444 -8.40 2.29 32.16
C THR A 444 -9.87 1.89 31.96
N LYS A 445 -10.66 1.91 33.01
CA LYS A 445 -12.10 1.62 32.94
C LYS A 445 -12.85 2.50 31.94
N TYR A 446 -12.44 3.76 31.79
CA TYR A 446 -13.15 4.76 30.97
C TYR A 446 -12.38 5.19 29.72
N ILE A 447 -11.14 4.78 29.55
CA ILE A 447 -10.24 5.29 28.48
C ILE A 447 -10.81 5.09 27.08
N HIS A 448 -11.58 4.03 26.84
CA HIS A 448 -12.20 3.74 25.55
C HIS A 448 -13.55 4.43 25.32
N GLU A 449 -14.20 4.86 26.42
CA GLU A 449 -15.50 5.56 26.42
C GLU A 449 -15.48 6.68 27.47
N PRO A 450 -14.61 7.69 27.33
CA PRO A 450 -14.43 8.71 28.35
C PRO A 450 -15.68 9.54 28.64
N TRP A 451 -16.60 9.62 27.68
CA TRP A 451 -17.89 10.35 27.82
C TRP A 451 -18.86 9.71 28.82
N ILE A 452 -18.67 8.43 29.20
CA ILE A 452 -19.50 7.80 30.24
C ILE A 452 -18.90 7.97 31.64
N ALA A 453 -17.70 8.53 31.76
CA ALA A 453 -17.07 8.75 33.04
C ALA A 453 -17.84 9.83 33.83
N PRO A 454 -18.05 9.63 35.15
CA PRO A 454 -18.60 10.67 36.00
C PRO A 454 -17.77 11.95 35.93
N GLU A 455 -18.41 13.10 36.04
CA GLU A 455 -17.74 14.42 35.96
C GLU A 455 -16.55 14.54 36.91
N LYS A 456 -16.69 14.03 38.15
CA LYS A 456 -15.59 13.98 39.12
C LYS A 456 -14.34 13.24 38.60
N VAL A 457 -14.53 12.17 37.81
CA VAL A 457 -13.43 11.41 37.21
C VAL A 457 -12.80 12.22 36.08
N GLN A 458 -13.59 12.89 35.28
CA GLN A 458 -13.11 13.75 34.18
C GLN A 458 -12.28 14.93 34.72
N ILE A 459 -12.75 15.58 35.79
CA ILE A 459 -12.02 16.66 36.47
C ILE A 459 -10.71 16.15 37.07
N ALA A 460 -10.73 14.99 37.75
CA ALA A 460 -9.53 14.37 38.30
C ALA A 460 -8.52 13.99 37.21
N ALA A 461 -8.99 13.56 36.06
CA ALA A 461 -8.16 13.26 34.88
C ALA A 461 -7.66 14.54 34.16
N LYS A 462 -8.10 15.73 34.57
CA LYS A 462 -7.81 17.02 33.93
C LYS A 462 -8.23 17.06 32.45
N CYS A 463 -9.32 16.39 32.13
CA CYS A 463 -9.87 16.36 30.77
C CYS A 463 -11.39 16.20 30.85
N VAL A 464 -12.09 17.26 30.53
CA VAL A 464 -13.55 17.32 30.48
C VAL A 464 -14.01 17.05 29.04
N ILE A 465 -14.81 16.01 28.88
CA ILE A 465 -15.30 15.60 27.56
C ILE A 465 -16.34 16.62 27.06
N GLY A 466 -16.18 17.03 25.82
CA GLY A 466 -16.92 18.13 25.21
C GLY A 466 -16.21 19.49 25.32
N LYS A 467 -15.15 19.60 26.13
CA LYS A 467 -14.33 20.80 26.29
C LYS A 467 -12.88 20.56 25.88
N ASP A 468 -12.20 19.63 26.56
CA ASP A 468 -10.78 19.34 26.34
C ASP A 468 -10.57 18.20 25.32
N TYR A 469 -11.54 17.31 25.20
CA TYR A 469 -11.61 16.26 24.19
C TYR A 469 -13.05 16.16 23.67
N PRO A 470 -13.27 15.94 22.37
CA PRO A 470 -14.60 15.99 21.78
C PRO A 470 -15.54 14.89 22.31
N MET A 471 -16.83 15.19 22.35
CA MET A 471 -17.87 14.18 22.47
C MET A 471 -17.90 13.29 21.23
N PRO A 472 -18.36 12.02 21.34
CA PRO A 472 -18.59 11.18 20.17
C PRO A 472 -19.44 11.91 19.13
N MET A 473 -18.93 11.99 17.90
CA MET A 473 -19.61 12.71 16.82
C MET A 473 -20.90 12.02 16.34
N VAL A 474 -21.05 10.74 16.64
CA VAL A 474 -22.23 9.92 16.30
C VAL A 474 -22.56 8.94 17.43
N ASN A 475 -23.80 8.48 17.47
CA ASN A 475 -24.18 7.31 18.27
C ASN A 475 -23.90 6.05 17.45
N HIS A 476 -22.80 5.35 17.76
CA HIS A 476 -22.37 4.16 17.03
C HIS A 476 -23.45 3.08 16.90
N GLN A 477 -24.21 2.79 17.96
CA GLN A 477 -25.21 1.74 17.94
C GLN A 477 -26.32 2.05 16.93
N GLU A 478 -26.75 3.28 16.88
CA GLU A 478 -27.82 3.76 16.00
C GLU A 478 -27.35 3.81 14.54
N VAL A 479 -26.25 4.55 14.27
CA VAL A 479 -25.79 4.75 12.88
C VAL A 479 -25.29 3.46 12.25
N SER A 480 -24.65 2.59 13.00
CA SER A 480 -24.17 1.30 12.48
C SER A 480 -25.30 0.37 12.06
N HIS A 481 -26.42 0.41 12.77
CA HIS A 481 -27.61 -0.33 12.37
C HIS A 481 -28.23 0.23 11.08
N ILE A 482 -28.39 1.54 11.00
CA ILE A 482 -28.87 2.22 9.78
C ILE A 482 -27.99 1.89 8.57
N ASN A 483 -26.68 1.99 8.74
CA ASN A 483 -25.74 1.75 7.65
C ASN A 483 -25.69 0.27 7.22
N LEU A 484 -25.89 -0.66 8.15
CA LEU A 484 -26.02 -2.06 7.83
C LEU A 484 -27.25 -2.32 6.93
N GLU A 485 -28.39 -1.71 7.24
CA GLU A 485 -29.58 -1.82 6.41
C GLU A 485 -29.40 -1.15 5.03
N ARG A 486 -28.76 0.03 4.97
CA ARG A 486 -28.39 0.66 3.70
C ARG A 486 -27.54 -0.29 2.83
N MET A 487 -26.55 -0.94 3.41
CA MET A 487 -25.68 -1.89 2.69
C MET A 487 -26.45 -3.12 2.19
N LYS A 488 -27.35 -3.67 3.00
CA LYS A 488 -28.24 -4.78 2.59
C LYS A 488 -29.10 -4.40 1.38
N GLN A 489 -29.68 -3.20 1.39
CA GLN A 489 -30.50 -2.69 0.27
C GLN A 489 -29.68 -2.58 -1.03
N VAL A 490 -28.47 -2.03 -0.96
CA VAL A 490 -27.55 -1.96 -2.12
C VAL A 490 -27.32 -3.36 -2.71
N TYR A 491 -27.01 -4.35 -1.87
CA TYR A 491 -26.76 -5.72 -2.34
C TYR A 491 -28.01 -6.44 -2.83
N GLN A 492 -29.17 -6.17 -2.27
CA GLN A 492 -30.45 -6.70 -2.78
C GLN A 492 -30.73 -6.17 -4.18
N GLN A 493 -30.56 -4.86 -4.41
CA GLN A 493 -30.74 -4.27 -5.74
C GLN A 493 -29.78 -4.89 -6.76
N LEU A 494 -28.49 -5.05 -6.41
CA LEU A 494 -27.52 -5.69 -7.29
C LEU A 494 -27.88 -7.14 -7.65
N SER A 495 -28.46 -7.90 -6.73
CA SER A 495 -28.89 -9.27 -6.99
C SER A 495 -30.06 -9.33 -7.96
N HIS A 496 -30.99 -8.39 -7.88
CA HIS A 496 -32.09 -8.25 -8.83
C HIS A 496 -31.60 -7.93 -10.25
N TYR A 497 -30.68 -6.97 -10.41
CA TYR A 497 -30.10 -6.63 -11.71
C TYR A 497 -29.31 -7.79 -12.31
N ARG A 498 -28.56 -8.55 -11.53
CA ARG A 498 -27.84 -9.75 -11.99
C ARG A 498 -28.80 -10.87 -12.39
N GLY A 499 -29.88 -11.08 -11.65
CA GLY A 499 -30.94 -12.01 -12.01
C GLY A 499 -31.64 -11.63 -13.30
N ALA A 500 -32.04 -10.37 -13.45
CA ALA A 500 -32.69 -9.85 -14.67
C ALA A 500 -31.76 -9.94 -15.90
N SER A 501 -30.47 -9.68 -15.76
CA SER A 501 -29.48 -9.84 -16.84
C SER A 501 -29.27 -11.29 -17.26
N MET A 502 -29.39 -12.25 -16.36
CA MET A 502 -29.37 -13.68 -16.71
C MET A 502 -30.63 -14.10 -17.47
N TYR A 503 -31.78 -13.56 -17.14
CA TYR A 503 -33.03 -13.82 -17.86
C TYR A 503 -33.07 -13.17 -19.24
N SER A 504 -32.48 -12.00 -19.43
CA SER A 504 -32.38 -11.33 -20.74
C SER A 504 -31.37 -11.99 -21.68
N SER A 505 -30.29 -12.57 -21.16
CA SER A 505 -29.32 -13.33 -21.97
C SER A 505 -29.78 -14.73 -22.34
N SER A 506 -30.73 -15.33 -21.57
CA SER A 506 -31.30 -16.63 -21.90
C SER A 506 -32.40 -16.55 -22.97
N HIS A 507 -32.96 -15.37 -23.28
CA HIS A 507 -33.96 -15.19 -24.34
C HIS A 507 -33.37 -14.96 -25.73
N ASN A 508 -32.07 -14.71 -25.84
CA ASN A 508 -31.38 -14.50 -27.11
C ASN A 508 -30.51 -15.70 -27.57
N GLN A 509 -30.59 -16.84 -26.90
CA GLN A 509 -29.89 -18.07 -27.29
C GLN A 509 -30.83 -19.28 -27.30
N GLN A 510 -31.92 -19.20 -28.04
CA GLN A 510 -32.62 -20.39 -28.50
C GLN A 510 -32.40 -20.55 -29.99
N THR A 511 -31.21 -20.93 -30.38
CA THR A 511 -30.94 -21.80 -31.54
C THR A 511 -29.47 -22.27 -31.42
N ASN A 512 -29.39 -23.59 -31.33
CA ASN A 512 -28.23 -24.47 -31.49
C ASN A 512 -27.47 -24.96 -30.29
N GLN A 513 -27.78 -26.21 -30.08
CA GLN A 513 -26.93 -27.35 -29.75
C GLN A 513 -26.88 -27.85 -28.29
N ARG A 514 -27.31 -29.08 -28.27
CA ARG A 514 -27.30 -30.07 -27.17
C ARG A 514 -25.89 -30.45 -26.76
N GLU A 515 -25.82 -30.93 -25.52
CA GLU A 515 -24.80 -31.82 -24.90
C GLU A 515 -23.60 -31.15 -24.27
N SER A 516 -23.57 -31.03 -22.96
CA SER A 516 -22.98 -32.00 -22.03
C SER A 516 -23.24 -31.60 -20.57
N ASP A 517 -23.81 -32.58 -19.92
CA ASP A 517 -24.06 -32.69 -18.48
C ASP A 517 -22.72 -32.75 -17.75
N ASP A 518 -22.46 -31.82 -16.81
CA ASP A 518 -21.56 -32.09 -15.70
C ASP A 518 -21.96 -31.26 -14.48
N GLY A 519 -22.34 -32.01 -13.45
CA GLY A 519 -22.99 -31.59 -12.25
C GLY A 519 -22.17 -30.68 -11.33
N TYR A 520 -22.78 -29.57 -10.95
CA TYR A 520 -22.38 -28.85 -9.74
C TYR A 520 -23.10 -29.47 -8.53
N PRO A 521 -22.40 -29.90 -7.49
CA PRO A 521 -23.04 -30.35 -6.29
C PRO A 521 -23.69 -29.18 -5.56
N LYS A 522 -25.03 -29.23 -5.46
CA LYS A 522 -25.80 -28.45 -4.51
C LYS A 522 -25.47 -28.96 -3.10
N ASN A 523 -25.11 -28.05 -2.22
CA ASN A 523 -24.81 -28.19 -0.79
C ASN A 523 -23.32 -28.14 -0.40
N VAL A 524 -22.76 -26.93 -0.42
CA VAL A 524 -21.72 -26.59 0.52
C VAL A 524 -22.31 -25.56 1.50
N LYS A 525 -22.61 -26.04 2.71
CA LYS A 525 -22.91 -25.16 3.86
C LYS A 525 -21.75 -24.17 3.98
N ARG A 526 -22.03 -22.89 3.77
CA ARG A 526 -21.12 -21.77 3.91
C ARG A 526 -20.69 -21.71 5.38
N ARG A 527 -19.48 -22.16 5.69
CA ARG A 527 -18.85 -21.80 6.95
C ARG A 527 -18.48 -20.33 6.86
N ALA A 528 -19.27 -19.50 7.53
CA ALA A 528 -18.82 -18.20 7.97
C ALA A 528 -17.49 -18.38 8.72
N VAL A 529 -16.50 -17.54 8.41
CA VAL A 529 -15.29 -17.47 9.23
C VAL A 529 -15.70 -16.74 10.51
N GLU A 530 -16.23 -17.50 11.46
CA GLU A 530 -16.51 -17.04 12.81
C GLU A 530 -15.18 -16.76 13.51
N TYR A 531 -14.95 -15.51 13.85
CA TYR A 531 -14.16 -15.21 15.05
C TYR A 531 -15.01 -15.68 16.24
N PRO A 532 -14.47 -16.43 17.21
CA PRO A 532 -15.27 -16.98 18.29
C PRO A 532 -16.02 -15.87 19.01
N GLU A 533 -17.33 -15.97 19.01
CA GLU A 533 -18.19 -15.25 19.94
C GLU A 533 -17.88 -15.78 21.34
N ASP A 534 -17.43 -14.87 22.20
CA ASP A 534 -17.24 -15.14 23.61
C ASP A 534 -18.63 -15.22 24.27
N SER A 535 -19.15 -16.45 24.37
CA SER A 535 -20.32 -16.74 25.19
C SER A 535 -19.92 -16.64 26.66
N GLY A 536 -20.03 -15.46 27.22
CA GLY A 536 -19.94 -15.23 28.66
C GLY A 536 -21.09 -15.92 29.38
N GLN A 537 -20.92 -17.18 29.73
CA GLN A 537 -21.74 -17.81 30.73
C GLN A 537 -21.32 -17.28 32.11
N VAL A 538 -22.18 -16.43 32.65
CA VAL A 538 -22.17 -16.07 34.06
C VAL A 538 -22.56 -17.32 34.85
N GLN A 539 -21.60 -18.05 35.41
CA GLN A 539 -21.88 -19.05 36.45
C GLN A 539 -22.35 -18.32 37.70
N LYS A 540 -23.64 -18.42 38.00
CA LYS A 540 -24.17 -18.17 39.34
C LYS A 540 -23.55 -19.22 40.28
N ARG A 541 -22.70 -18.80 41.17
CA ARG A 541 -22.33 -19.59 42.37
C ARG A 541 -23.47 -19.44 43.36
N ASP A 542 -24.26 -20.51 43.54
CA ASP A 542 -25.12 -20.69 44.70
C ASP A 542 -24.24 -20.86 45.95
N ASN A 543 -24.41 -19.94 46.89
CA ASN A 543 -24.02 -20.13 48.27
C ASN A 543 -25.02 -21.05 48.96
N THR A 544 -24.60 -22.25 49.31
CA THR A 544 -25.24 -23.00 50.42
C THR A 544 -24.13 -23.57 51.31
N MET A 545 -24.22 -23.14 52.55
CA MET A 545 -23.46 -23.67 53.69
C MET A 545 -23.62 -25.19 53.85
N LYS A 546 -22.56 -25.89 54.07
CA LYS A 546 -22.26 -26.59 55.32
C LYS A 546 -20.79 -26.95 55.34
#